data_ecd4fcc67bf094fb9a32f6ef0bfaf0d9
#
_entry.id   ecd4fcc67bf094fb9a32f6ef0bfaf0d9
#
_cell.length_a   1.000
_cell.length_b   1.000
_cell.length_c   1.000
_cell.angle_alpha   90.00
_cell.angle_beta   90.00
_cell.angle_gamma   90.00
#
_symmetry.space_group_name_H-M   'P 1'
#
loop_
_entity.id
_entity.type
_entity.pdbx_description
1 polymer ?
#
loop_
_entity_poly.entity_id
_entity_poly.type
_entity_poly.pdbx_seq_one_letter_code
_entity_poly.pdbx_strand_id
1 'polypeptide(L)'
;MPSLPPIEQFIETTSSLKEQTGILYDAYLAFPKLLEREREAIKTSSFQIVEQITDQKVATTGLIEHSFQIMQKAVQSLADVTKYYETGLEAPVTLKDCVQFVSDVSNLYEPELFAVKILKHQAEKLREMVAKFDSLYKSVKPQIEANKYMVETLLENMRESYRFWLSIQEEAASGYDVAGKQKSTGRNSGFKAKV
;
A
#
# COMPACT_ATOMS: atom_id res chain seq x y z
N MET A 1 12.25 -40.00 -20.72
CA MET A 1 12.52 -38.56 -20.87
C MET A 1 11.31 -37.85 -20.27
N PRO A 2 11.45 -36.91 -19.35
CA PRO A 2 10.34 -36.12 -18.92
C PRO A 2 9.74 -35.42 -20.16
N SER A 3 8.44 -35.57 -20.36
CA SER A 3 7.75 -34.89 -21.46
C SER A 3 7.66 -33.41 -21.11
N LEU A 4 8.13 -32.53 -22.00
CA LEU A 4 7.89 -31.10 -21.85
C LEU A 4 6.38 -30.85 -21.76
N PRO A 5 5.94 -29.93 -20.91
CA PRO A 5 4.54 -29.56 -20.82
C PRO A 5 4.05 -28.99 -22.16
N PRO A 6 2.75 -29.11 -22.46
CA PRO A 6 2.18 -28.42 -23.59
C PRO A 6 2.42 -26.91 -23.45
N ILE A 7 3.02 -26.29 -24.45
CA ILE A 7 3.34 -24.84 -24.42
C ILE A 7 2.08 -24.00 -24.24
N GLU A 8 0.94 -24.49 -24.71
CA GLU A 8 -0.38 -23.86 -24.58
C GLU A 8 -0.76 -23.64 -23.11
N GLN A 9 -0.40 -24.58 -22.22
CA GLN A 9 -0.65 -24.48 -20.80
C GLN A 9 0.13 -23.32 -20.15
N PHE A 10 1.39 -23.14 -20.57
CA PHE A 10 2.17 -21.97 -20.11
C PHE A 10 1.61 -20.66 -20.64
N ILE A 11 1.17 -20.63 -21.89
CA ILE A 11 0.55 -19.43 -22.48
C ILE A 11 -0.72 -19.05 -21.71
N GLU A 12 -1.58 -20.01 -21.42
CA GLU A 12 -2.82 -19.77 -20.67
C GLU A 12 -2.54 -19.27 -19.25
N THR A 13 -1.68 -19.97 -18.51
CA THR A 13 -1.31 -19.59 -17.14
C THR A 13 -0.63 -18.23 -17.10
N THR A 14 0.27 -17.93 -18.04
CA THR A 14 0.94 -16.63 -18.13
C THR A 14 -0.03 -15.51 -18.53
N SER A 15 -1.01 -15.80 -19.40
CA SER A 15 -2.08 -14.85 -19.73
C SER A 15 -2.92 -14.50 -18.50
N SER A 16 -3.32 -15.52 -17.74
CA SER A 16 -4.06 -15.32 -16.49
C SER A 16 -3.24 -14.49 -15.49
N LEU A 17 -1.97 -14.81 -15.30
CA LEU A 17 -1.09 -14.04 -14.41
C LEU A 17 -0.97 -12.58 -14.85
N LYS A 18 -0.81 -12.33 -16.15
CA LYS A 18 -0.76 -10.97 -16.71
C LYS A 18 -2.05 -10.19 -16.45
N GLU A 19 -3.20 -10.81 -16.67
CA GLU A 19 -4.50 -10.21 -16.43
C GLU A 19 -4.69 -9.84 -14.96
N GLN A 20 -4.41 -10.77 -14.04
CA GLN A 20 -4.53 -10.54 -12.61
C GLN A 20 -3.55 -9.46 -12.11
N THR A 21 -2.35 -9.44 -12.67
CA THR A 21 -1.37 -8.37 -12.38
C THR A 21 -1.88 -7.01 -12.85
N GLY A 22 -2.58 -6.95 -14.00
CA GLY A 22 -3.21 -5.73 -14.51
C GLY A 22 -4.31 -5.22 -13.56
N ILE A 23 -5.21 -6.09 -13.13
CA ILE A 23 -6.29 -5.75 -12.19
C ILE A 23 -5.70 -5.20 -10.87
N LEU A 24 -4.68 -5.87 -10.35
CA LEU A 24 -3.99 -5.41 -9.15
C LEU A 24 -3.34 -4.04 -9.33
N TYR A 25 -2.69 -3.80 -10.47
CA TYR A 25 -2.08 -2.52 -10.81
C TYR A 25 -3.11 -1.39 -10.85
N ASP A 26 -4.24 -1.63 -11.52
CA ASP A 26 -5.33 -0.64 -11.63
C ASP A 26 -5.93 -0.30 -10.26
N ALA A 27 -6.06 -1.28 -9.36
CA ALA A 27 -6.47 -1.04 -7.98
C ALA A 27 -5.48 -0.14 -7.22
N TYR A 28 -4.17 -0.33 -7.42
CA TYR A 28 -3.14 0.52 -6.82
C TYR A 28 -3.13 1.95 -7.37
N LEU A 29 -3.54 2.19 -8.60
CA LEU A 29 -3.56 3.53 -9.22
C LEU A 29 -4.50 4.52 -8.51
N ALA A 30 -5.47 4.03 -7.74
CA ALA A 30 -6.35 4.88 -6.95
C ALA A 30 -5.65 5.52 -5.74
N PHE A 31 -4.64 4.86 -5.18
CA PHE A 31 -3.99 5.26 -3.93
C PHE A 31 -3.33 6.64 -3.95
N PRO A 32 -2.53 7.03 -4.95
CA PRO A 32 -1.89 8.35 -4.99
C PRO A 32 -2.89 9.50 -4.85
N LYS A 33 -4.03 9.40 -5.52
CA LYS A 33 -5.08 10.43 -5.46
C LYS A 33 -5.74 10.51 -4.08
N LEU A 34 -5.95 9.36 -3.42
CA LEU A 34 -6.48 9.32 -2.07
C LEU A 34 -5.50 9.94 -1.07
N LEU A 35 -4.21 9.65 -1.21
CA LEU A 35 -3.16 10.20 -0.34
C LEU A 35 -3.01 11.72 -0.51
N GLU A 36 -3.12 12.23 -1.73
CA GLU A 36 -3.09 13.68 -1.98
C GLU A 36 -4.29 14.38 -1.35
N ARG A 37 -5.50 13.85 -1.55
CA ARG A 37 -6.73 14.38 -0.93
C ARG A 37 -6.67 14.33 0.59
N GLU A 38 -6.14 13.25 1.17
CA GLU A 38 -5.92 13.12 2.60
C GLU A 38 -4.98 14.21 3.13
N ARG A 39 -3.87 14.43 2.43
CA ARG A 39 -2.89 15.47 2.79
C ARG A 39 -3.53 16.85 2.82
N GLU A 40 -4.32 17.20 1.82
CA GLU A 40 -5.01 18.51 1.77
C GLU A 40 -6.07 18.62 2.87
N ALA A 41 -6.81 17.53 3.17
CA ALA A 41 -7.77 17.52 4.26
C ALA A 41 -7.10 17.68 5.64
N ILE A 42 -5.94 17.07 5.84
CA ILE A 42 -5.14 17.22 7.07
C ILE A 42 -4.67 18.67 7.22
N LYS A 43 -4.10 19.28 6.17
CA LYS A 43 -3.63 20.67 6.18
C LYS A 43 -4.75 21.68 6.53
N THR A 44 -5.95 21.42 6.04
CA THR A 44 -7.12 22.27 6.29
C THR A 44 -7.89 21.90 7.57
N SER A 45 -7.39 20.95 8.35
CA SER A 45 -8.04 20.43 9.56
C SER A 45 -9.50 19.98 9.34
N SER A 46 -9.78 19.47 8.15
CA SER A 46 -11.12 19.03 7.74
C SER A 46 -11.36 17.57 8.16
N PHE A 47 -11.59 17.32 9.43
CA PHE A 47 -11.69 15.97 10.02
C PHE A 47 -12.74 15.09 9.34
N GLN A 48 -13.90 15.64 8.98
CA GLN A 48 -14.95 14.90 8.29
C GLN A 48 -14.48 14.39 6.90
N ILE A 49 -13.68 15.18 6.20
CA ILE A 49 -13.09 14.77 4.92
C ILE A 49 -12.02 13.69 5.13
N VAL A 50 -11.21 13.83 6.18
CA VAL A 50 -10.21 12.80 6.54
C VAL A 50 -10.89 11.46 6.84
N GLU A 51 -12.00 11.46 7.58
CA GLU A 51 -12.77 10.25 7.88
C GLU A 51 -13.29 9.59 6.59
N GLN A 52 -13.93 10.36 5.71
CA GLN A 52 -14.42 9.85 4.41
C GLN A 52 -13.30 9.26 3.54
N ILE A 53 -12.12 9.88 3.53
CA ILE A 53 -10.97 9.37 2.77
C ILE A 53 -10.43 8.09 3.43
N THR A 54 -10.44 8.02 4.75
CA THR A 54 -10.04 6.81 5.49
C THR A 54 -10.92 5.63 5.10
N ASP A 55 -12.24 5.80 5.04
CA ASP A 55 -13.18 4.77 4.60
C ASP A 55 -12.89 4.34 3.14
N GLN A 56 -12.62 5.30 2.25
CA GLN A 56 -12.24 5.01 0.87
C GLN A 56 -10.92 4.24 0.79
N LYS A 57 -9.93 4.58 1.62
CA LYS A 57 -8.66 3.85 1.71
C LYS A 57 -8.86 2.41 2.20
N VAL A 58 -9.68 2.21 3.23
CA VAL A 58 -10.02 0.88 3.73
C VAL A 58 -10.66 0.02 2.63
N ALA A 59 -11.65 0.56 1.92
CA ALA A 59 -12.30 -0.13 0.81
C ALA A 59 -11.29 -0.45 -0.32
N THR A 60 -10.43 0.50 -0.70
CA THR A 60 -9.41 0.31 -1.73
C THR A 60 -8.37 -0.73 -1.29
N THR A 61 -7.95 -0.72 -0.03
CA THR A 61 -7.02 -1.73 0.53
C THR A 61 -7.63 -3.13 0.45
N GLY A 62 -8.90 -3.28 0.80
CA GLY A 62 -9.61 -4.56 0.67
C GLY A 62 -9.64 -5.09 -0.77
N LEU A 63 -9.84 -4.21 -1.76
CA LEU A 63 -9.76 -4.59 -3.18
C LEU A 63 -8.34 -5.01 -3.59
N ILE A 64 -7.32 -4.29 -3.12
CA ILE A 64 -5.92 -4.61 -3.37
C ILE A 64 -5.55 -5.97 -2.77
N GLU A 65 -5.92 -6.22 -1.51
CA GLU A 65 -5.67 -7.49 -0.84
C GLU A 65 -6.33 -8.66 -1.57
N HIS A 66 -7.58 -8.50 -1.97
CA HIS A 66 -8.29 -9.51 -2.74
C HIS A 66 -7.61 -9.79 -4.08
N SER A 67 -7.29 -8.75 -4.85
CA SER A 67 -6.61 -8.87 -6.14
C SER A 67 -5.21 -9.48 -6.00
N PHE A 68 -4.50 -9.14 -4.92
CA PHE A 68 -3.20 -9.72 -4.59
C PHE A 68 -3.30 -11.23 -4.32
N GLN A 69 -4.31 -11.68 -3.56
CA GLN A 69 -4.54 -13.11 -3.32
C GLN A 69 -4.82 -13.88 -4.61
N ILE A 70 -5.59 -13.30 -5.54
CA ILE A 70 -5.86 -13.91 -6.84
C ILE A 70 -4.58 -14.00 -7.66
N MET A 71 -3.79 -12.93 -7.71
CA MET A 71 -2.50 -12.93 -8.39
C MET A 71 -1.54 -13.99 -7.79
N GLN A 72 -1.47 -14.13 -6.46
CA GLN A 72 -0.67 -15.17 -5.82
C GLN A 72 -1.09 -16.59 -6.25
N LYS A 73 -2.40 -16.85 -6.40
CA LYS A 73 -2.89 -18.13 -6.94
C LYS A 73 -2.42 -18.36 -8.38
N ALA A 74 -2.38 -17.32 -9.20
CA ALA A 74 -1.86 -17.44 -10.57
C ALA A 74 -0.33 -17.72 -10.59
N VAL A 75 0.45 -17.13 -9.69
CA VAL A 75 1.86 -17.47 -9.48
C VAL A 75 2.01 -18.94 -9.05
N GLN A 76 1.19 -19.39 -8.10
CA GLN A 76 1.21 -20.78 -7.64
C GLN A 76 0.84 -21.76 -8.77
N SER A 77 -0.14 -21.42 -9.60
CA SER A 77 -0.50 -22.25 -10.75
C SER A 77 0.66 -22.42 -11.73
N LEU A 78 1.45 -21.36 -11.96
CA LEU A 78 2.65 -21.43 -12.79
C LEU A 78 3.73 -22.31 -12.15
N ALA A 79 3.91 -22.23 -10.83
CA ALA A 79 4.85 -23.07 -10.08
C ALA A 79 4.42 -24.55 -10.09
N ASP A 80 3.12 -24.83 -10.01
CA ASP A 80 2.60 -26.20 -10.03
C ASP A 80 2.78 -26.89 -11.40
N VAL A 81 2.60 -26.16 -12.50
CA VAL A 81 2.92 -26.65 -13.84
C VAL A 81 4.40 -27.05 -13.93
N THR A 82 5.30 -26.24 -13.35
CA THR A 82 6.73 -26.51 -13.31
C THR A 82 7.05 -27.81 -12.58
N LYS A 83 6.46 -28.02 -11.42
CA LYS A 83 6.68 -29.24 -10.60
C LYS A 83 6.14 -30.48 -11.28
N TYR A 84 4.95 -30.37 -11.87
CA TYR A 84 4.29 -31.51 -12.50
C TYR A 84 5.10 -32.08 -13.67
N TYR A 85 5.74 -31.20 -14.45
CA TYR A 85 6.47 -31.61 -15.67
C TYR A 85 7.99 -31.76 -15.48
N GLU A 86 8.50 -31.60 -14.25
CA GLU A 86 9.94 -31.74 -13.95
C GLU A 86 10.84 -30.97 -14.93
N THR A 87 10.50 -29.71 -15.20
CA THR A 87 11.19 -28.88 -16.20
C THR A 87 12.67 -28.61 -15.88
N GLY A 88 13.11 -28.91 -14.66
CA GLY A 88 14.45 -28.59 -14.16
C GLY A 88 14.65 -27.10 -13.84
N LEU A 89 13.60 -26.27 -13.99
CA LEU A 89 13.63 -24.87 -13.63
C LEU A 89 13.14 -24.68 -12.18
N GLU A 90 13.66 -23.67 -11.51
CA GLU A 90 13.19 -23.27 -10.19
C GLU A 90 11.76 -22.71 -10.28
N ALA A 91 10.89 -23.16 -9.37
CA ALA A 91 9.51 -22.68 -9.32
C ALA A 91 9.49 -21.19 -8.91
N PRO A 92 8.74 -20.34 -9.64
CA PRO A 92 8.69 -18.91 -9.31
C PRO A 92 7.92 -18.70 -7.99
N VAL A 93 8.42 -17.78 -7.17
CA VAL A 93 7.82 -17.40 -5.88
C VAL A 93 7.28 -15.98 -5.93
N THR A 94 7.93 -15.09 -6.66
CA THR A 94 7.54 -13.70 -6.81
C THR A 94 7.13 -13.40 -8.24
N LEU A 95 6.46 -12.27 -8.44
CA LEU A 95 6.10 -11.79 -9.77
C LEU A 95 7.34 -11.53 -10.66
N LYS A 96 8.47 -11.13 -10.06
CA LYS A 96 9.77 -10.97 -10.78
C LYS A 96 10.30 -12.31 -11.24
N ASP A 97 10.24 -13.32 -10.39
CA ASP A 97 10.67 -14.67 -10.73
C ASP A 97 9.81 -15.23 -11.87
N CYS A 98 8.50 -14.93 -11.88
CA CYS A 98 7.62 -15.33 -12.98
C CYS A 98 8.08 -14.77 -14.34
N VAL A 99 8.55 -13.53 -14.39
CA VAL A 99 9.06 -12.92 -15.63
C VAL A 99 10.27 -13.69 -16.15
N GLN A 100 11.21 -13.98 -15.27
CA GLN A 100 12.40 -14.75 -15.65
C GLN A 100 12.03 -16.17 -16.02
N PHE A 101 11.20 -16.83 -15.21
CA PHE A 101 10.74 -18.18 -15.44
C PHE A 101 10.06 -18.35 -16.81
N VAL A 102 9.11 -17.46 -17.17
CA VAL A 102 8.41 -17.52 -18.48
C VAL A 102 9.41 -17.33 -19.63
N SER A 103 10.43 -16.48 -19.45
CA SER A 103 11.50 -16.32 -20.41
C SER A 103 12.32 -17.61 -20.58
N ASP A 104 12.69 -18.26 -19.46
CA ASP A 104 13.49 -19.48 -19.45
C ASP A 104 12.71 -20.67 -20.05
N VAL A 105 11.42 -20.79 -19.69
CA VAL A 105 10.51 -21.77 -20.31
C VAL A 105 10.44 -21.58 -21.82
N SER A 106 10.38 -20.34 -22.31
CA SER A 106 10.32 -20.07 -23.75
C SER A 106 11.54 -20.59 -24.52
N ASN A 107 12.68 -20.75 -23.81
CA ASN A 107 13.94 -21.27 -24.41
C ASN A 107 14.01 -22.81 -24.42
N LEU A 108 13.08 -23.52 -23.77
CA LEU A 108 12.99 -24.99 -23.80
C LEU A 108 12.36 -25.51 -25.11
N TYR A 109 11.71 -24.63 -25.87
CA TYR A 109 10.98 -24.98 -27.08
C TYR A 109 11.69 -24.41 -28.33
N GLU A 110 11.35 -24.98 -29.47
CA GLU A 110 11.86 -24.52 -30.77
C GLU A 110 11.48 -23.05 -31.02
N PRO A 111 12.43 -22.16 -31.30
CA PRO A 111 12.21 -20.71 -31.37
C PRO A 111 11.27 -20.29 -32.52
N GLU A 112 11.14 -21.10 -33.55
CA GLU A 112 10.30 -20.84 -34.71
C GLU A 112 8.79 -21.06 -34.46
N LEU A 113 8.46 -21.79 -33.39
CA LEU A 113 7.05 -22.02 -33.05
C LEU A 113 6.34 -20.70 -32.76
N PHE A 114 5.17 -20.52 -33.37
CA PHE A 114 4.33 -19.35 -33.13
C PHE A 114 3.96 -19.18 -31.66
N ALA A 115 3.71 -20.28 -30.97
CA ALA A 115 3.43 -20.32 -29.52
C ALA A 115 4.58 -19.76 -28.68
N VAL A 116 5.84 -20.01 -29.06
CA VAL A 116 7.03 -19.43 -28.39
C VAL A 116 7.08 -17.92 -28.55
N LYS A 117 6.72 -17.41 -29.72
CA LYS A 117 6.66 -15.96 -29.96
C LYS A 117 5.59 -15.30 -29.09
N ILE A 118 4.42 -15.94 -28.92
CA ILE A 118 3.38 -15.49 -28.00
C ILE A 118 3.91 -15.46 -26.55
N LEU A 119 4.54 -16.54 -26.10
CA LEU A 119 5.04 -16.64 -24.73
C LEU A 119 6.11 -15.57 -24.42
N LYS A 120 7.03 -15.33 -25.35
CA LYS A 120 8.03 -14.25 -25.25
C LYS A 120 7.38 -12.88 -25.16
N HIS A 121 6.38 -12.62 -26.00
CA HIS A 121 5.63 -11.36 -25.95
C HIS A 121 4.90 -11.17 -24.59
N GLN A 122 4.32 -12.25 -24.06
CA GLN A 122 3.69 -12.21 -22.73
C GLN A 122 4.69 -11.93 -21.61
N ALA A 123 5.89 -12.54 -21.67
CA ALA A 123 6.99 -12.29 -20.73
C ALA A 123 7.43 -10.81 -20.76
N GLU A 124 7.54 -10.21 -21.94
CA GLU A 124 7.86 -8.78 -22.08
C GLU A 124 6.78 -7.90 -21.47
N LYS A 125 5.50 -8.18 -21.75
CA LYS A 125 4.38 -7.45 -21.16
C LYS A 125 4.33 -7.56 -19.64
N LEU A 126 4.59 -8.74 -19.11
CA LEU A 126 4.67 -8.95 -17.67
C LEU A 126 5.84 -8.15 -17.06
N ARG A 127 6.99 -8.11 -17.73
CA ARG A 127 8.15 -7.31 -17.32
C ARG A 127 7.84 -5.81 -17.28
N GLU A 128 7.16 -5.29 -18.32
CA GLU A 128 6.71 -3.90 -18.35
C GLU A 128 5.78 -3.58 -17.16
N MET A 129 4.86 -4.49 -16.83
CA MET A 129 3.94 -4.33 -15.71
C MET A 129 4.68 -4.33 -14.36
N VAL A 130 5.62 -5.25 -14.16
CA VAL A 130 6.46 -5.28 -12.95
C VAL A 130 7.22 -3.97 -12.77
N ALA A 131 7.80 -3.42 -13.86
CA ALA A 131 8.49 -2.14 -13.80
C ALA A 131 7.55 -0.97 -13.44
N LYS A 132 6.32 -0.97 -13.96
CA LYS A 132 5.28 0.00 -13.59
C LYS A 132 4.90 -0.11 -12.12
N PHE A 133 4.74 -1.33 -11.59
CA PHE A 133 4.51 -1.56 -10.16
C PHE A 133 5.64 -1.02 -9.29
N ASP A 134 6.87 -1.35 -9.62
CA ASP A 134 8.03 -0.86 -8.87
C ASP A 134 8.08 0.69 -8.85
N SER A 135 7.77 1.32 -9.98
CA SER A 135 7.70 2.79 -10.07
C SER A 135 6.57 3.36 -9.21
N LEU A 136 5.38 2.77 -9.31
CA LEU A 136 4.21 3.20 -8.53
C LEU A 136 4.47 3.05 -7.03
N TYR A 137 4.98 1.89 -6.59
CA TYR A 137 5.29 1.63 -5.19
C TYR A 137 6.31 2.64 -4.64
N LYS A 138 7.37 2.93 -5.40
CA LYS A 138 8.38 3.93 -5.02
C LYS A 138 7.80 5.33 -4.88
N SER A 139 6.77 5.66 -5.64
CA SER A 139 6.10 6.96 -5.54
C SER A 139 5.08 7.04 -4.40
N VAL A 140 4.40 5.94 -4.11
CA VAL A 140 3.31 5.86 -3.11
C VAL A 140 3.86 5.73 -1.69
N LYS A 141 4.89 4.92 -1.48
CA LYS A 141 5.46 4.67 -0.15
C LYS A 141 5.84 5.94 0.61
N PRO A 142 6.61 6.90 0.04
CA PRO A 142 6.94 8.14 0.75
C PRO A 142 5.71 9.00 1.07
N GLN A 143 4.67 8.95 0.23
CA GLN A 143 3.44 9.69 0.48
C GLN A 143 2.66 9.11 1.66
N ILE A 144 2.60 7.79 1.80
CA ILE A 144 1.99 7.12 2.95
C ILE A 144 2.73 7.53 4.23
N GLU A 145 4.06 7.46 4.22
CA GLU A 145 4.89 7.82 5.38
C GLU A 145 4.72 9.29 5.76
N ALA A 146 4.70 10.19 4.77
CA ALA A 146 4.49 11.61 5.01
C ALA A 146 3.09 11.91 5.59
N ASN A 147 2.04 11.31 5.04
CA ASN A 147 0.68 11.50 5.55
C ASN A 147 0.52 10.92 6.97
N LYS A 148 1.12 9.75 7.24
CA LYS A 148 1.16 9.16 8.58
C LYS A 148 1.80 10.12 9.59
N TYR A 149 2.98 10.66 9.27
CA TYR A 149 3.67 11.63 10.11
C TYR A 149 2.82 12.88 10.39
N MET A 150 2.15 13.41 9.36
CA MET A 150 1.25 14.56 9.53
C MET A 150 0.09 14.27 10.47
N VAL A 151 -0.54 13.09 10.36
CA VAL A 151 -1.63 12.67 11.27
C VAL A 151 -1.12 12.51 12.70
N GLU A 152 0.02 11.87 12.91
CA GLU A 152 0.63 11.69 14.21
C GLU A 152 0.94 13.04 14.87
N THR A 153 1.53 13.98 14.13
CA THR A 153 1.82 15.33 14.61
C THR A 153 0.53 16.10 14.96
N LEU A 154 -0.51 15.98 14.14
CA LEU A 154 -1.80 16.61 14.41
C LEU A 154 -2.42 16.08 15.71
N LEU A 155 -2.40 14.76 15.90
CA LEU A 155 -2.92 14.12 17.12
C LEU A 155 -2.14 14.53 18.37
N GLU A 156 -0.82 14.66 18.28
CA GLU A 156 0.01 15.14 19.38
C GLU A 156 -0.36 16.57 19.76
N ASN A 157 -0.43 17.49 18.79
CA ASN A 157 -0.85 18.87 19.01
C ASN A 157 -2.25 18.98 19.62
N MET A 158 -3.18 18.13 19.20
CA MET A 158 -4.52 18.07 19.80
C MET A 158 -4.47 17.60 21.26
N ARG A 159 -3.66 16.57 21.58
CA ARG A 159 -3.50 16.09 22.95
C ARG A 159 -2.88 17.16 23.87
N GLU A 160 -1.86 17.88 23.36
CA GLU A 160 -1.24 18.98 24.11
C GLU A 160 -2.23 20.13 24.36
N SER A 161 -2.97 20.52 23.34
CA SER A 161 -4.04 21.52 23.48
C SER A 161 -5.10 21.08 24.48
N TYR A 162 -5.51 19.84 24.45
CA TYR A 162 -6.49 19.30 25.41
C TYR A 162 -5.94 19.32 26.85
N ARG A 163 -4.70 18.90 27.06
CA ARG A 163 -4.04 18.97 28.38
C ARG A 163 -3.94 20.40 28.90
N PHE A 164 -3.63 21.35 28.01
CA PHE A 164 -3.59 22.76 28.36
C PHE A 164 -4.97 23.28 28.81
N TRP A 165 -6.05 22.92 28.07
CA TRP A 165 -7.41 23.31 28.49
C TRP A 165 -7.83 22.67 29.81
N LEU A 166 -7.47 21.42 30.08
CA LEU A 166 -7.72 20.79 31.37
C LEU A 166 -7.00 21.51 32.49
N SER A 167 -5.74 21.89 32.32
CA SER A 167 -4.98 22.64 33.35
C SER A 167 -5.62 23.98 33.67
N ILE A 168 -6.13 24.70 32.66
CA ILE A 168 -6.86 25.96 32.88
C ILE A 168 -8.15 25.70 33.67
N GLN A 169 -8.90 24.64 33.36
CA GLN A 169 -10.13 24.30 34.07
C GLN A 169 -9.84 23.95 35.55
N GLU A 170 -8.77 23.18 35.80
CA GLU A 170 -8.35 22.82 37.16
C GLU A 170 -7.91 24.07 37.94
N GLU A 171 -7.15 24.98 37.34
CA GLU A 171 -6.77 26.24 37.96
C GLU A 171 -8.00 27.12 38.25
N ALA A 172 -8.93 27.23 37.31
CA ALA A 172 -10.18 27.98 37.51
C ALA A 172 -11.04 27.36 38.63
N ALA A 173 -11.17 26.02 38.65
CA ALA A 173 -11.93 25.30 39.69
C ALA A 173 -11.25 25.42 41.08
N SER A 174 -9.93 25.44 41.16
CA SER A 174 -9.21 25.64 42.41
C SER A 174 -9.23 27.06 42.94
N GLY A 175 -9.52 28.04 42.07
CA GLY A 175 -9.61 29.47 42.41
C GLY A 175 -10.88 29.90 43.11
N TYR A 176 -11.95 29.06 43.13
CA TYR A 176 -13.21 29.35 43.78
C TYR A 176 -13.50 28.38 44.89
N ASP A 177 -14.12 28.87 46.00
CA ASP A 177 -14.63 28.01 47.06
C ASP A 177 -16.03 27.45 46.72
N VAL A 178 -16.54 26.54 47.57
CA VAL A 178 -17.88 25.91 47.40
C VAL A 178 -19.00 26.95 47.40
N ALA A 179 -18.76 28.17 47.88
CA ALA A 179 -19.71 29.29 47.92
C ALA A 179 -19.52 30.27 46.73
N GLY A 180 -18.67 29.94 45.74
CA GLY A 180 -18.39 30.75 44.57
C GLY A 180 -17.51 31.99 44.88
N LYS A 181 -16.85 32.06 46.04
CA LYS A 181 -15.92 33.12 46.38
C LYS A 181 -14.52 32.76 45.92
N GLN A 182 -13.83 33.71 45.28
CA GLN A 182 -12.44 33.57 44.85
C GLN A 182 -11.55 33.30 46.05
N LYS A 183 -10.89 32.13 46.07
CA LYS A 183 -9.86 31.85 47.06
C LYS A 183 -8.67 32.78 46.82
N SER A 184 -8.36 33.65 47.79
CA SER A 184 -7.14 34.48 47.71
C SER A 184 -5.91 33.57 47.84
N THR A 185 -5.45 33.00 46.74
CA THR A 185 -4.16 32.33 46.70
C THR A 185 -3.11 33.42 46.70
N GLY A 186 -2.47 33.63 47.80
CA GLY A 186 -1.30 34.52 47.97
C GLY A 186 -0.07 33.96 47.27
N ARG A 187 -0.15 33.66 45.99
CA ARG A 187 0.98 33.36 45.13
C ARG A 187 1.17 34.51 44.14
N ASN A 188 2.05 35.45 44.52
CA ASN A 188 2.73 36.33 43.59
C ASN A 188 3.51 35.48 42.60
N SER A 189 2.91 35.07 41.51
CA SER A 189 3.63 34.55 40.35
C SER A 189 4.25 35.71 39.61
N GLY A 190 5.42 36.15 40.09
CA GLY A 190 6.25 37.10 39.37
C GLY A 190 6.68 36.51 38.03
N PHE A 191 6.00 36.89 36.95
CA PHE A 191 6.51 36.74 35.62
C PHE A 191 7.78 37.54 35.47
N LYS A 192 8.97 36.91 35.66
CA LYS A 192 10.23 37.52 35.23
C LYS A 192 10.41 37.24 33.74
N ALA A 193 9.95 38.18 32.90
CA ALA A 193 10.41 38.22 31.50
C ALA A 193 11.93 38.49 31.54
N LYS A 194 12.73 37.56 31.07
CA LYS A 194 14.11 37.81 30.71
C LYS A 194 14.12 38.35 29.29
N VAL A 195 14.59 39.57 29.16
CA VAL A 195 15.04 40.21 27.93
C VAL A 195 16.31 39.53 27.43
#